data_278539cac7b532e61e8dc30dd4fc4b14
#
_entry.id   278539cac7b532e61e8dc30dd4fc4b14
#
_cell.length_a   1.000
_cell.length_b   1.000
_cell.length_c   1.000
_cell.angle_alpha   90.00
_cell.angle_beta   90.00
_cell.angle_gamma   90.00
#
_symmetry.space_group_name_H-M   'P 1'
#
loop_
_entity.id
_entity.type
_entity.pdbx_description
1 polymer ?
#
loop_
_entity_poly.entity_id
_entity_poly.type
_entity_poly.pdbx_seq_one_letter_code
_entity_poly.pdbx_strand_id
1 'polypeptide(L)'
;MLRLSSHLIAAGAVAVSVAAPTVGLAAPGVGTSATPVASVKVVECLRGPLTRSVEFRGSMRRVAGTRRMWMRFGLEERVGDGSFSSVAAPQLGVWRKSRVGVQRFSYRQGVVELAPGSAYRTTVHYRWYGSGGRVVRRAQRRSGACAQPGLLPNLRVARIASRPIGNGSPRLARYTVFVANRGRAASNPTKVALAVDGATVDTVPLSALAPGQEARVFVNGPLCTNTVKARVDPGDNEREGSEGDNARSVACPSAE
;
A
#
# COMPACT_ATOMS: atom_id res chain seq x y z
N MET A 1 -45.61 12.53 -50.58
CA MET A 1 -46.09 11.93 -51.90
C MET A 1 -45.29 10.66 -52.12
N LEU A 2 -45.99 9.57 -52.35
CA LEU A 2 -45.64 8.30 -53.05
C LEU A 2 -44.57 7.42 -52.36
N ARG A 3 -44.63 6.10 -52.28
CA ARG A 3 -45.75 5.08 -52.39
C ARG A 3 -45.25 3.81 -51.75
N LEU A 4 -46.12 3.08 -51.10
CA LEU A 4 -45.96 1.69 -50.66
C LEU A 4 -45.67 0.77 -51.88
N SER A 5 -44.91 -0.30 -51.63
CA SER A 5 -45.06 -1.57 -52.32
C SER A 5 -44.70 -2.73 -51.40
N SER A 6 -45.70 -3.49 -51.04
CA SER A 6 -45.67 -4.76 -50.35
C SER A 6 -45.28 -5.87 -51.31
N HIS A 7 -44.34 -6.77 -50.90
CA HIS A 7 -44.29 -8.12 -51.50
C HIS A 7 -44.22 -9.15 -50.38
N LEU A 8 -45.32 -9.89 -50.27
CA LEU A 8 -45.37 -11.19 -49.57
C LEU A 8 -44.66 -12.24 -50.43
N ILE A 9 -43.79 -13.02 -49.82
CA ILE A 9 -43.37 -14.34 -50.34
C ILE A 9 -43.44 -15.34 -49.20
N ALA A 10 -44.09 -16.45 -49.52
CA ALA A 10 -44.57 -17.49 -48.66
C ALA A 10 -43.49 -18.43 -48.13
N ALA A 11 -43.88 -19.13 -47.07
CA ALA A 11 -43.21 -20.09 -46.25
C ALA A 11 -42.59 -21.31 -46.99
N GLY A 12 -41.45 -21.77 -46.50
CA GLY A 12 -40.93 -23.10 -46.70
C GLY A 12 -40.22 -23.53 -45.42
N ALA A 13 -40.90 -24.28 -44.56
CA ALA A 13 -40.29 -24.86 -43.35
C ALA A 13 -39.53 -26.12 -43.74
N VAL A 14 -38.22 -26.08 -43.70
CA VAL A 14 -37.33 -27.26 -43.72
C VAL A 14 -36.84 -27.51 -42.30
N ALA A 15 -37.32 -28.56 -41.67
CA ALA A 15 -36.81 -29.01 -40.36
C ALA A 15 -35.47 -29.74 -40.59
N VAL A 16 -34.37 -29.09 -40.21
CA VAL A 16 -33.05 -29.70 -40.13
C VAL A 16 -32.84 -30.12 -38.68
N SER A 17 -32.87 -31.42 -38.44
CA SER A 17 -32.47 -32.01 -37.15
C SER A 17 -30.95 -31.90 -36.99
N VAL A 18 -30.50 -30.94 -36.20
CA VAL A 18 -29.10 -30.84 -35.80
C VAL A 18 -28.85 -31.72 -34.56
N ALA A 19 -28.16 -32.81 -34.73
CA ALA A 19 -27.63 -33.61 -33.62
C ALA A 19 -26.55 -32.78 -32.94
N ALA A 20 -26.78 -32.38 -31.69
CA ALA A 20 -25.75 -31.68 -30.88
C ALA A 20 -24.68 -32.70 -30.43
N PRO A 21 -23.38 -32.41 -30.63
CA PRO A 21 -22.33 -33.21 -30.01
C PRO A 21 -22.32 -32.95 -28.50
N THR A 22 -22.49 -33.99 -27.71
CA THR A 22 -22.27 -33.98 -26.25
C THR A 22 -20.77 -33.70 -26.00
N VAL A 23 -20.44 -32.44 -25.69
CA VAL A 23 -19.13 -32.07 -25.16
C VAL A 23 -19.05 -32.66 -23.75
N GLY A 24 -18.29 -33.74 -23.58
CA GLY A 24 -17.95 -34.27 -22.29
C GLY A 24 -17.16 -33.20 -21.49
N LEU A 25 -17.76 -32.66 -20.45
CA LEU A 25 -17.06 -31.83 -19.45
C LEU A 25 -16.00 -32.71 -18.78
N ALA A 26 -14.76 -32.62 -19.24
CA ALA A 26 -13.62 -33.16 -18.50
C ALA A 26 -13.55 -32.39 -17.16
N ALA A 27 -13.75 -33.11 -16.05
CA ALA A 27 -13.55 -32.57 -14.70
C ALA A 27 -12.14 -31.97 -14.61
N PRO A 28 -11.95 -30.76 -14.04
CA PRO A 28 -10.63 -30.20 -13.84
C PRO A 28 -9.88 -31.16 -12.89
N GLY A 29 -8.85 -31.83 -13.41
CA GLY A 29 -7.96 -32.64 -12.63
C GLY A 29 -7.41 -31.80 -11.48
N VAL A 30 -7.66 -32.24 -10.23
CA VAL A 30 -7.05 -31.65 -9.03
C VAL A 30 -5.55 -31.91 -9.15
N GLY A 31 -4.84 -30.98 -9.77
CA GLY A 31 -3.39 -31.00 -9.86
C GLY A 31 -2.84 -30.92 -8.45
N THR A 32 -2.33 -32.06 -7.92
CA THR A 32 -1.56 -32.09 -6.68
C THR A 32 -0.35 -31.18 -6.86
N SER A 33 -0.44 -29.96 -6.32
CA SER A 33 0.62 -28.96 -6.39
C SER A 33 1.82 -29.49 -5.60
N ALA A 34 2.78 -30.09 -6.30
CA ALA A 34 3.99 -30.66 -5.69
C ALA A 34 4.70 -29.53 -4.90
N THR A 35 4.86 -29.75 -3.59
CA THR A 35 5.52 -28.75 -2.72
C THR A 35 6.89 -28.41 -3.30
N PRO A 36 7.20 -27.12 -3.55
CA PRO A 36 8.43 -26.71 -4.19
C PRO A 36 9.66 -27.16 -3.40
N VAL A 37 10.71 -27.60 -4.11
CA VAL A 37 11.97 -28.06 -3.49
C VAL A 37 12.78 -26.95 -2.84
N ALA A 38 12.50 -25.69 -3.18
CA ALA A 38 13.07 -24.49 -2.57
C ALA A 38 12.03 -23.37 -2.51
N SER A 39 12.00 -22.65 -1.41
CA SER A 39 11.11 -21.51 -1.19
C SER A 39 11.78 -20.45 -0.34
N VAL A 40 11.30 -19.22 -0.45
CA VAL A 40 11.66 -18.11 0.44
C VAL A 40 10.42 -17.29 0.75
N LYS A 41 10.33 -16.81 1.97
CA LYS A 41 9.24 -15.93 2.40
C LYS A 41 9.73 -14.90 3.41
N VAL A 42 9.03 -13.78 3.50
CA VAL A 42 9.10 -12.85 4.63
C VAL A 42 8.41 -13.53 5.81
N VAL A 43 9.05 -13.59 6.95
CA VAL A 43 8.48 -14.14 8.20
C VAL A 43 8.15 -13.05 9.19
N GLU A 44 8.88 -11.92 9.11
CA GLU A 44 8.62 -10.74 9.92
C GLU A 44 8.95 -9.48 9.12
N CYS A 45 8.19 -8.40 9.33
CA CYS A 45 8.39 -7.10 8.70
C CYS A 45 7.99 -6.01 9.72
N LEU A 46 8.97 -5.51 10.48
CA LEU A 46 8.77 -4.46 11.47
C LEU A 46 8.89 -3.07 10.80
N ARG A 47 7.90 -2.22 11.05
CA ARG A 47 7.72 -0.90 10.41
C ARG A 47 7.69 0.24 11.41
N GLY A 48 8.19 0.03 12.60
CA GLY A 48 8.21 1.03 13.67
C GLY A 48 9.12 2.22 13.35
N PRO A 49 8.92 3.36 14.01
CA PRO A 49 9.76 4.54 13.80
C PRO A 49 11.23 4.30 14.19
N LEU A 50 11.47 3.50 15.22
CA LEU A 50 12.81 3.17 15.73
C LEU A 50 13.28 1.74 15.38
N THR A 51 12.36 0.86 14.95
CA THR A 51 12.64 -0.53 14.67
C THR A 51 12.16 -0.90 13.28
N ARG A 52 13.01 -0.69 12.29
CA ARG A 52 12.76 -1.11 10.90
C ARG A 52 13.61 -2.30 10.59
N SER A 53 12.97 -3.45 10.42
CA SER A 53 13.68 -4.69 10.11
C SER A 53 12.81 -5.63 9.28
N VAL A 54 13.47 -6.58 8.65
CA VAL A 54 12.82 -7.69 7.95
C VAL A 54 13.54 -8.98 8.25
N GLU A 55 12.80 -10.05 8.52
CA GLU A 55 13.33 -11.41 8.59
C GLU A 55 12.80 -12.24 7.43
N PHE A 56 13.71 -12.86 6.71
CA PHE A 56 13.42 -13.80 5.63
C PHE A 56 13.71 -15.22 6.08
N ARG A 57 12.89 -16.19 5.63
CA ARG A 57 13.17 -17.62 5.79
C ARG A 57 13.34 -18.27 4.44
N GLY A 58 14.55 -18.74 4.14
CA GLY A 58 14.83 -19.67 3.06
C GLY A 58 14.63 -21.11 3.52
N SER A 59 14.04 -21.94 2.66
CA SER A 59 13.84 -23.38 2.93
C SER A 59 14.12 -24.16 1.68
N MET A 60 14.73 -25.35 1.84
CA MET A 60 14.99 -26.27 0.75
C MET A 60 14.91 -27.73 1.23
N ARG A 61 14.52 -28.63 0.30
CA ARG A 61 14.44 -30.07 0.54
C ARG A 61 15.51 -30.78 -0.27
N ARG A 62 15.95 -31.93 0.23
CA ARG A 62 16.87 -32.82 -0.46
C ARG A 62 16.25 -33.29 -1.78
N VAL A 63 17.04 -33.37 -2.82
CA VAL A 63 16.71 -34.04 -4.08
C VAL A 63 17.63 -35.24 -4.26
N ALA A 64 17.28 -36.15 -5.19
CA ALA A 64 18.09 -37.34 -5.45
C ALA A 64 19.56 -36.96 -5.71
N GLY A 65 20.50 -37.78 -5.23
CA GLY A 65 21.93 -37.52 -5.38
C GLY A 65 22.52 -36.42 -4.49
N THR A 66 21.70 -35.74 -3.64
CA THR A 66 22.20 -34.67 -2.76
C THR A 66 22.84 -35.21 -1.51
N ARG A 67 24.02 -34.73 -1.16
CA ARG A 67 24.70 -34.98 0.13
C ARG A 67 24.66 -33.75 1.03
N ARG A 68 24.71 -32.52 0.48
CA ARG A 68 24.71 -31.26 1.24
C ARG A 68 23.94 -30.16 0.49
N MET A 69 23.28 -29.28 1.23
CA MET A 69 22.48 -28.19 0.69
C MET A 69 23.06 -26.83 1.12
N TRP A 70 23.09 -25.87 0.20
CA TRP A 70 23.62 -24.53 0.46
C TRP A 70 22.62 -23.50 0.00
N MET A 71 22.52 -22.39 0.75
CA MET A 71 21.73 -21.21 0.34
C MET A 71 22.51 -19.91 0.61
N ARG A 72 22.27 -18.91 -0.21
CA ARG A 72 22.86 -17.58 -0.10
C ARG A 72 21.80 -16.54 -0.35
N PHE A 73 21.65 -15.59 0.60
CA PHE A 73 20.71 -14.51 0.54
C PHE A 73 21.36 -13.28 -0.08
N GLY A 74 20.66 -12.62 -1.01
CA GLY A 74 20.94 -11.28 -1.51
C GLY A 74 19.77 -10.38 -1.17
N LEU A 75 20.03 -9.10 -0.86
CA LEU A 75 19.00 -8.10 -0.58
C LEU A 75 18.77 -7.24 -1.82
N GLU A 76 17.52 -6.94 -2.08
CA GLU A 76 17.11 -5.99 -3.10
C GLU A 76 16.24 -4.92 -2.43
N GLU A 77 16.53 -3.66 -2.74
CA GLU A 77 15.80 -2.47 -2.29
C GLU A 77 15.10 -1.80 -3.46
N ARG A 78 13.93 -1.26 -3.20
CA ARG A 78 13.21 -0.36 -4.09
C ARG A 78 12.86 0.91 -3.32
N VAL A 79 13.36 2.06 -3.77
CA VAL A 79 13.05 3.37 -3.21
C VAL A 79 11.81 3.94 -3.91
N GLY A 80 10.79 4.32 -3.15
CA GLY A 80 9.51 4.81 -3.69
C GLY A 80 8.90 3.83 -4.70
N ASP A 81 8.52 4.35 -5.87
CA ASP A 81 7.92 3.60 -6.98
C ASP A 81 8.94 3.11 -8.01
N GLY A 82 10.23 3.24 -7.73
CA GLY A 82 11.31 2.80 -8.59
C GLY A 82 11.40 1.28 -8.78
N SER A 83 12.46 0.80 -9.40
CA SER A 83 12.75 -0.62 -9.57
C SER A 83 13.59 -1.17 -8.41
N PHE A 84 13.50 -2.50 -8.19
CA PHE A 84 14.36 -3.17 -7.23
C PHE A 84 15.80 -3.27 -7.74
N SER A 85 16.75 -2.81 -6.93
CA SER A 85 18.19 -2.93 -7.15
C SER A 85 18.87 -3.70 -6.01
N SER A 86 19.98 -4.37 -6.31
CA SER A 86 20.73 -5.09 -5.29
C SER A 86 21.46 -4.13 -4.36
N VAL A 87 21.36 -4.39 -3.06
CA VAL A 87 22.04 -3.62 -2.02
C VAL A 87 22.86 -4.54 -1.12
N ALA A 88 24.01 -4.03 -0.67
CA ALA A 88 24.85 -4.75 0.29
C ALA A 88 24.30 -4.55 1.72
N ALA A 89 24.33 -5.63 2.51
CA ALA A 89 24.05 -5.55 3.94
C ALA A 89 24.92 -6.58 4.68
N PRO A 90 25.23 -6.35 5.96
CA PRO A 90 26.03 -7.28 6.76
C PRO A 90 25.46 -8.70 6.73
N GLN A 91 26.35 -9.70 6.70
CA GLN A 91 26.03 -11.12 6.70
C GLN A 91 25.28 -11.65 5.46
N LEU A 92 24.95 -10.82 4.48
CA LEU A 92 24.41 -11.23 3.19
C LEU A 92 25.52 -11.63 2.21
N GLY A 93 25.17 -12.34 1.14
CA GLY A 93 26.14 -12.83 0.16
C GLY A 93 26.95 -14.06 0.61
N VAL A 94 26.78 -14.52 1.85
CA VAL A 94 27.51 -15.66 2.43
C VAL A 94 26.72 -16.96 2.23
N TRP A 95 27.42 -18.03 1.81
CA TRP A 95 26.82 -19.36 1.69
C TRP A 95 26.60 -20.03 3.05
N ARG A 96 25.32 -20.25 3.40
CA ARG A 96 24.91 -21.04 4.55
C ARG A 96 24.82 -22.51 4.13
N LYS A 97 25.51 -23.39 4.87
CA LYS A 97 25.68 -24.80 4.53
C LYS A 97 24.88 -25.67 5.49
N SER A 98 24.14 -26.68 4.97
CA SER A 98 23.49 -27.66 5.81
C SER A 98 24.50 -28.66 6.41
N ARG A 99 24.08 -29.41 7.43
CA ARG A 99 24.75 -30.67 7.78
C ARG A 99 24.61 -31.65 6.60
N VAL A 100 25.52 -32.63 6.57
CA VAL A 100 25.47 -33.72 5.59
C VAL A 100 24.23 -34.59 5.82
N GLY A 101 23.59 -35.05 4.77
CA GLY A 101 22.51 -36.05 4.83
C GLY A 101 21.14 -35.56 5.27
N VAL A 102 20.99 -34.27 5.69
CA VAL A 102 19.68 -33.77 6.16
C VAL A 102 18.65 -33.75 5.03
N GLN A 103 17.39 -34.04 5.35
CA GLN A 103 16.28 -34.06 4.40
C GLN A 103 15.74 -32.66 4.09
N ARG A 104 15.84 -31.75 5.07
CA ARG A 104 15.40 -30.35 4.94
C ARG A 104 16.44 -29.42 5.54
N PHE A 105 16.58 -28.23 4.93
CA PHE A 105 17.43 -27.18 5.44
C PHE A 105 16.68 -25.86 5.36
N SER A 106 16.60 -25.16 6.47
CA SER A 106 16.02 -23.80 6.56
C SER A 106 16.99 -22.90 7.28
N TYR A 107 16.99 -21.62 6.86
CA TYR A 107 17.78 -20.58 7.50
C TYR A 107 16.95 -19.30 7.56
N ARG A 108 17.08 -18.55 8.67
CA ARG A 108 16.51 -17.22 8.85
C ARG A 108 17.60 -16.18 8.67
N GLN A 109 17.32 -15.15 7.90
CA GLN A 109 18.21 -14.04 7.66
C GLN A 109 17.48 -12.75 7.99
N GLY A 110 17.91 -12.08 9.07
CA GLY A 110 17.45 -10.75 9.45
C GLY A 110 18.23 -9.66 8.74
N VAL A 111 17.58 -8.53 8.51
CA VAL A 111 18.18 -7.25 8.12
C VAL A 111 17.52 -6.17 8.96
N VAL A 112 18.30 -5.33 9.60
CA VAL A 112 17.88 -4.25 10.49
C VAL A 112 18.21 -2.89 9.88
N GLU A 113 17.74 -1.81 10.51
CA GLU A 113 18.04 -0.43 10.12
C GLU A 113 17.60 -0.11 8.67
N LEU A 114 16.46 -0.65 8.28
CA LEU A 114 15.91 -0.41 6.94
C LEU A 114 15.51 1.06 6.76
N ALA A 115 15.81 1.64 5.59
CA ALA A 115 15.47 3.01 5.27
C ALA A 115 13.94 3.19 5.16
N PRO A 116 13.39 4.30 5.66
CA PRO A 116 11.97 4.63 5.44
C PRO A 116 11.71 4.95 3.95
N GLY A 117 10.49 4.72 3.51
CA GLY A 117 10.09 4.99 2.11
C GLY A 117 10.62 3.98 1.09
N SER A 118 11.26 2.90 1.56
CA SER A 118 11.79 1.84 0.72
C SER A 118 11.05 0.52 0.92
N ALA A 119 11.10 -0.36 -0.06
CA ALA A 119 10.63 -1.74 0.05
C ALA A 119 11.80 -2.72 -0.15
N TYR A 120 11.85 -3.75 0.68
CA TYR A 120 12.95 -4.72 0.71
C TYR A 120 12.44 -6.12 0.41
N ARG A 121 13.15 -6.85 -0.45
CA ARG A 121 12.94 -8.28 -0.69
C ARG A 121 14.27 -8.99 -0.79
N THR A 122 14.26 -10.31 -0.67
CA THR A 122 15.46 -11.12 -0.83
C THR A 122 15.37 -12.01 -2.06
N THR A 123 16.48 -12.14 -2.75
CA THR A 123 16.72 -13.19 -3.73
C THR A 123 17.64 -14.23 -3.12
N VAL A 124 17.15 -15.48 -3.03
CA VAL A 124 17.92 -16.58 -2.44
C VAL A 124 18.37 -17.54 -3.54
N HIS A 125 19.69 -17.78 -3.56
CA HIS A 125 20.31 -18.79 -4.42
C HIS A 125 20.45 -20.09 -3.65
N TYR A 126 20.02 -21.19 -4.25
CA TYR A 126 20.07 -22.54 -3.69
C TYR A 126 20.99 -23.42 -4.51
N ARG A 127 21.82 -24.23 -3.85
CA ARG A 127 22.66 -25.26 -4.47
C ARG A 127 22.55 -26.57 -3.72
N TRP A 128 22.39 -27.66 -4.46
CA TRP A 128 22.46 -29.02 -3.96
C TRP A 128 23.78 -29.64 -4.42
N TYR A 129 24.53 -30.16 -3.49
CA TYR A 129 25.83 -30.76 -3.75
C TYR A 129 25.77 -32.27 -3.50
N GLY A 130 26.23 -33.07 -4.45
CA GLY A 130 26.42 -34.51 -4.34
C GLY A 130 27.74 -34.90 -3.70
N SER A 131 28.10 -36.19 -3.79
CA SER A 131 29.43 -36.68 -3.46
C SER A 131 30.48 -36.02 -4.38
N GLY A 132 31.71 -35.83 -3.87
CA GLY A 132 32.79 -35.17 -4.61
C GLY A 132 32.60 -33.66 -4.83
N GLY A 133 31.63 -33.00 -4.19
CA GLY A 133 31.44 -31.55 -4.30
C GLY A 133 30.74 -31.08 -5.61
N ARG A 134 30.27 -32.01 -6.45
CA ARG A 134 29.56 -31.69 -7.69
C ARG A 134 28.19 -31.06 -7.40
N VAL A 135 27.83 -29.98 -8.11
CA VAL A 135 26.49 -29.37 -8.04
C VAL A 135 25.49 -30.24 -8.79
N VAL A 136 24.53 -30.81 -8.06
CA VAL A 136 23.42 -31.65 -8.59
C VAL A 136 22.30 -30.78 -9.14
N ARG A 137 21.99 -29.66 -8.42
CA ARG A 137 20.89 -28.76 -8.78
C ARG A 137 21.18 -27.33 -8.31
N ARG A 138 20.65 -26.35 -9.07
CA ARG A 138 20.58 -24.94 -8.71
C ARG A 138 19.14 -24.46 -8.76
N ALA A 139 18.78 -23.51 -7.91
CA ALA A 139 17.53 -22.78 -8.00
C ALA A 139 17.71 -21.37 -7.44
N GLN A 140 16.83 -20.47 -7.83
CA GLN A 140 16.73 -19.12 -7.32
C GLN A 140 15.27 -18.83 -7.01
N ARG A 141 15.00 -18.14 -5.89
CA ARG A 141 13.66 -17.71 -5.49
C ARG A 141 13.73 -16.31 -4.93
N ARG A 142 12.69 -15.53 -5.18
CA ARG A 142 12.48 -14.21 -4.60
C ARG A 142 11.36 -14.26 -3.58
N SER A 143 11.49 -13.49 -2.50
CA SER A 143 10.44 -13.31 -1.52
C SER A 143 9.41 -12.25 -1.97
N GLY A 144 8.30 -12.14 -1.24
CA GLY A 144 7.51 -10.92 -1.20
C GLY A 144 8.34 -9.75 -0.65
N ALA A 145 7.82 -8.53 -0.78
CA ALA A 145 8.48 -7.33 -0.29
C ALA A 145 7.98 -6.95 1.12
N CYS A 146 8.89 -6.42 1.94
CA CYS A 146 8.61 -5.71 3.17
C CYS A 146 8.74 -4.21 2.89
N ALA A 147 7.60 -3.52 2.74
CA ALA A 147 7.59 -2.07 2.54
C ALA A 147 7.75 -1.35 3.87
N GLN A 148 8.64 -0.37 3.91
CA GLN A 148 8.86 0.52 5.04
C GLN A 148 8.18 1.86 4.74
N PRO A 149 7.18 2.30 5.53
CA PRO A 149 6.52 3.57 5.31
C PRO A 149 7.51 4.73 5.34
N GLY A 150 7.27 5.73 4.48
CA GLY A 150 8.02 6.98 4.49
C GLY A 150 7.83 7.75 5.79
N LEU A 151 8.77 8.61 6.09
CA LEU A 151 8.65 9.62 7.15
C LEU A 151 8.01 10.86 6.51
N LEU A 152 6.70 10.87 6.38
CA LEU A 152 5.92 11.98 5.85
C LEU A 152 4.99 12.52 6.93
N PRO A 153 4.67 13.82 6.92
CA PRO A 153 3.56 14.37 7.67
C PRO A 153 2.24 13.79 7.14
N ASN A 154 1.18 13.94 7.87
CA ASN A 154 -0.20 13.65 7.44
C ASN A 154 -1.12 14.61 8.17
N LEU A 155 -1.37 15.75 7.56
CA LEU A 155 -2.25 16.77 8.08
C LEU A 155 -3.70 16.36 7.86
N ARG A 156 -4.54 16.61 8.84
CA ARG A 156 -5.97 16.37 8.68
C ARG A 156 -6.80 17.38 9.45
N VAL A 157 -7.96 17.70 8.95
CA VAL A 157 -8.98 18.44 9.71
C VAL A 157 -9.68 17.46 10.65
N ALA A 158 -9.33 17.50 11.93
CA ALA A 158 -9.85 16.59 12.94
C ALA A 158 -11.29 16.96 13.34
N ARG A 159 -11.58 18.25 13.55
CA ARG A 159 -12.89 18.77 13.99
C ARG A 159 -13.08 20.21 13.52
N ILE A 160 -14.33 20.62 13.34
CA ILE A 160 -14.75 22.01 13.15
C ILE A 160 -15.81 22.31 14.22
N ALA A 161 -15.66 23.43 14.92
CA ALA A 161 -16.64 23.94 15.88
C ALA A 161 -16.95 25.40 15.54
N SER A 162 -18.07 25.91 16.00
CA SER A 162 -18.42 27.32 15.82
C SER A 162 -19.07 27.91 17.06
N ARG A 163 -18.96 29.21 17.21
CA ARG A 163 -19.73 30.00 18.19
C ARG A 163 -20.13 31.33 17.59
N PRO A 164 -21.35 31.81 17.83
CA PRO A 164 -21.75 33.16 17.45
C PRO A 164 -20.85 34.21 18.12
N ILE A 165 -20.57 35.29 17.41
CA ILE A 165 -19.86 36.45 17.94
C ILE A 165 -20.62 37.73 17.67
N GLY A 166 -20.77 38.55 18.72
CA GLY A 166 -21.52 39.83 18.68
C GLY A 166 -23.01 39.65 18.54
N ASN A 167 -23.72 40.74 18.82
CA ASN A 167 -25.19 40.82 18.75
C ASN A 167 -25.64 41.70 17.53
N GLY A 168 -24.73 42.01 16.64
CA GLY A 168 -24.96 42.90 15.51
C GLY A 168 -25.50 42.19 14.25
N SER A 169 -25.80 43.02 13.25
CA SER A 169 -26.09 42.59 11.88
C SER A 169 -24.97 43.08 10.95
N PRO A 170 -24.34 42.20 10.09
CA PRO A 170 -24.64 40.80 9.90
C PRO A 170 -24.22 39.93 11.10
N ARG A 171 -24.92 38.83 11.29
CA ARG A 171 -24.56 37.84 12.31
C ARG A 171 -23.29 37.11 11.93
N LEU A 172 -22.30 37.13 12.81
CA LEU A 172 -21.01 36.47 12.62
C LEU A 172 -20.82 35.28 13.56
N ALA A 173 -20.00 34.36 13.14
CA ALA A 173 -19.52 33.25 13.97
C ALA A 173 -17.99 33.19 13.95
N ARG A 174 -17.41 32.73 15.05
CA ARG A 174 -16.02 32.29 15.07
C ARG A 174 -16.01 30.79 14.88
N TYR A 175 -15.32 30.35 13.86
CA TYR A 175 -15.06 28.95 13.56
C TYR A 175 -13.72 28.56 14.17
N THR A 176 -13.68 27.41 14.84
CA THR A 176 -12.45 26.80 15.35
C THR A 176 -12.21 25.54 14.53
N VAL A 177 -11.14 25.53 13.74
CA VAL A 177 -10.71 24.36 12.98
C VAL A 177 -9.58 23.69 13.75
N PHE A 178 -9.77 22.42 14.08
CA PHE A 178 -8.77 21.60 14.75
C PHE A 178 -8.02 20.80 13.67
N VAL A 179 -6.72 21.03 13.58
CA VAL A 179 -5.84 20.37 12.62
C VAL A 179 -4.86 19.49 13.39
N ALA A 180 -4.65 18.26 12.94
CA ALA A 180 -3.72 17.33 13.55
C ALA A 180 -2.73 16.80 12.50
N ASN A 181 -1.47 16.64 12.90
CA ASN A 181 -0.50 15.86 12.14
C ASN A 181 -0.48 14.42 12.64
N ARG A 182 -1.06 13.50 11.87
CA ARG A 182 -1.07 12.05 12.17
C ARG A 182 0.06 11.30 11.45
N GLY A 183 0.95 12.02 10.80
CA GLY A 183 2.11 11.50 10.13
C GLY A 183 3.26 11.12 11.04
N ARG A 184 4.40 10.87 10.44
CA ARG A 184 5.64 10.44 11.12
C ARG A 184 6.77 11.45 11.00
N ALA A 185 6.57 12.55 10.27
CA ALA A 185 7.46 13.70 10.17
C ALA A 185 6.72 14.96 10.58
N ALA A 186 7.46 16.01 10.93
CA ALA A 186 6.89 17.36 11.06
C ALA A 186 6.43 17.86 9.69
N SER A 187 5.33 18.59 9.66
CA SER A 187 4.92 19.33 8.45
C SER A 187 5.71 20.62 8.32
N ASN A 188 5.75 21.17 7.11
CA ASN A 188 6.10 22.56 6.92
C ASN A 188 4.95 23.49 7.34
N PRO A 189 5.20 24.80 7.56
CA PRO A 189 4.14 25.77 7.68
C PRO A 189 3.26 25.78 6.43
N THR A 190 1.95 25.78 6.62
CA THR A 190 0.99 25.78 5.51
C THR A 190 -0.20 26.68 5.82
N LYS A 191 -1.37 26.44 5.24
CA LYS A 191 -2.58 27.24 5.42
C LYS A 191 -3.79 26.35 5.70
N VAL A 192 -4.83 26.95 6.26
CA VAL A 192 -6.15 26.35 6.41
C VAL A 192 -7.17 27.25 5.72
N ALA A 193 -7.87 26.73 4.73
CA ALA A 193 -8.99 27.38 4.08
C ALA A 193 -10.30 26.98 4.75
N LEU A 194 -11.19 27.95 4.96
CA LEU A 194 -12.56 27.72 5.46
C LEU A 194 -13.56 28.23 4.42
N ALA A 195 -14.57 27.40 4.16
CA ALA A 195 -15.76 27.78 3.39
C ALA A 195 -17.02 27.57 4.24
N VAL A 196 -17.95 28.49 4.14
CA VAL A 196 -19.27 28.45 4.79
C VAL A 196 -20.34 28.52 3.70
N ASP A 197 -21.27 27.58 3.70
CA ASP A 197 -22.36 27.47 2.73
C ASP A 197 -21.88 27.54 1.27
N GLY A 198 -20.69 26.93 1.01
CA GLY A 198 -20.08 26.85 -0.31
C GLY A 198 -19.16 28.03 -0.68
N ALA A 199 -19.23 29.16 0.03
CA ALA A 199 -18.37 30.33 -0.22
C ALA A 199 -17.10 30.28 0.64
N THR A 200 -15.93 30.48 0.03
CA THR A 200 -14.67 30.61 0.77
C THR A 200 -14.69 31.89 1.60
N VAL A 201 -14.50 31.75 2.91
CA VAL A 201 -14.51 32.85 3.86
C VAL A 201 -13.12 33.43 4.03
N ASP A 202 -12.14 32.57 4.33
CA ASP A 202 -10.76 32.98 4.58
C ASP A 202 -9.80 31.82 4.43
N THR A 203 -8.50 32.16 4.32
CA THR A 203 -7.39 31.20 4.32
C THR A 203 -6.30 31.73 5.25
N VAL A 204 -6.14 31.07 6.39
CA VAL A 204 -5.27 31.51 7.49
C VAL A 204 -4.03 30.65 7.61
N PRO A 205 -2.90 31.19 8.08
CA PRO A 205 -1.68 30.43 8.25
C PRO A 205 -1.79 29.37 9.34
N LEU A 206 -1.09 28.26 9.14
CA LEU A 206 -0.88 27.18 10.09
C LEU A 206 0.63 26.98 10.26
N SER A 207 1.13 27.05 11.47
CA SER A 207 2.54 26.73 11.78
C SER A 207 2.83 25.25 11.56
N ALA A 208 4.10 24.90 11.41
CA ALA A 208 4.55 23.50 11.36
C ALA A 208 4.02 22.71 12.56
N LEU A 209 3.57 21.48 12.30
CA LEU A 209 3.09 20.56 13.33
C LEU A 209 4.03 19.36 13.43
N ALA A 210 4.53 19.08 14.63
CA ALA A 210 5.27 17.86 14.91
C ALA A 210 4.36 16.61 14.80
N PRO A 211 4.92 15.40 14.63
CA PRO A 211 4.15 14.16 14.66
C PRO A 211 3.28 14.05 15.91
N GLY A 212 1.99 13.79 15.74
CA GLY A 212 1.01 13.69 16.81
C GLY A 212 0.51 15.02 17.37
N GLN A 213 1.07 16.16 16.98
CA GLN A 213 0.67 17.49 17.43
C GLN A 213 -0.69 17.88 16.83
N GLU A 214 -1.46 18.65 17.61
CA GLU A 214 -2.69 19.29 17.18
C GLU A 214 -2.58 20.81 17.34
N ALA A 215 -3.23 21.55 16.44
CA ALA A 215 -3.36 23.02 16.49
C ALA A 215 -4.82 23.44 16.31
N ARG A 216 -5.12 24.64 16.78
CA ARG A 216 -6.42 25.30 16.59
C ARG A 216 -6.22 26.52 15.74
N VAL A 217 -7.03 26.65 14.70
CA VAL A 217 -7.04 27.81 13.83
C VAL A 217 -8.40 28.48 13.95
N PHE A 218 -8.42 29.81 14.04
CA PHE A 218 -9.63 30.59 14.24
C PHE A 218 -9.92 31.41 12.99
N VAL A 219 -11.15 31.33 12.52
CA VAL A 219 -11.65 32.12 11.38
C VAL A 219 -12.97 32.74 11.76
N ASN A 220 -13.13 34.05 11.52
CA ASN A 220 -14.43 34.70 11.67
C ASN A 220 -15.13 34.75 10.31
N GLY A 221 -16.43 34.46 10.29
CA GLY A 221 -17.21 34.43 9.05
C GLY A 221 -18.70 34.56 9.29
N PRO A 222 -19.54 34.48 8.25
CA PRO A 222 -21.00 34.52 8.38
C PRO A 222 -21.49 33.31 9.23
N LEU A 223 -22.65 33.43 9.83
CA LEU A 223 -23.31 32.29 10.43
C LEU A 223 -23.62 31.24 9.36
N CYS A 224 -23.30 29.98 9.67
CA CYS A 224 -23.61 28.85 8.84
C CYS A 224 -25.12 28.60 8.79
N THR A 225 -25.65 28.30 7.61
CA THR A 225 -27.04 27.85 7.41
C THR A 225 -27.13 26.39 6.97
N ASN A 226 -26.14 25.88 6.24
CA ASN A 226 -26.13 24.52 5.70
C ASN A 226 -24.86 23.75 6.10
N THR A 227 -23.69 24.18 5.61
CA THR A 227 -22.45 23.41 5.75
C THR A 227 -21.24 24.30 6.00
N VAL A 228 -20.29 23.74 6.75
CA VAL A 228 -18.94 24.31 6.87
C VAL A 228 -17.93 23.29 6.35
N LYS A 229 -17.01 23.73 5.50
CA LYS A 229 -15.91 22.94 4.97
C LYS A 229 -14.59 23.60 5.34
N ALA A 230 -13.68 22.84 5.94
CA ALA A 230 -12.30 23.25 6.11
C ALA A 230 -11.36 22.34 5.32
N ARG A 231 -10.27 22.91 4.79
CA ARG A 231 -9.18 22.18 4.15
C ARG A 231 -7.85 22.72 4.67
N VAL A 232 -7.02 21.84 5.19
CA VAL A 232 -5.61 22.10 5.45
C VAL A 232 -4.83 21.84 4.18
N ASP A 233 -3.74 22.58 3.99
CA ASP A 233 -2.92 22.57 2.79
C ASP A 233 -3.74 22.68 1.48
N PRO A 234 -4.49 23.76 1.28
CA PRO A 234 -5.38 23.91 0.14
C PRO A 234 -4.66 23.96 -1.23
N GLY A 235 -3.35 24.20 -1.21
CA GLY A 235 -2.50 24.23 -2.41
C GLY A 235 -1.77 22.92 -2.71
N ASP A 236 -1.96 21.86 -1.91
CA ASP A 236 -1.25 20.58 -2.01
C ASP A 236 0.29 20.77 -2.12
N ASN A 237 0.84 21.72 -1.32
CA ASN A 237 2.26 22.06 -1.34
C ASN A 237 3.11 21.15 -0.45
N GLU A 238 2.50 20.53 0.56
CA GLU A 238 3.14 19.57 1.44
C GLU A 238 2.95 18.16 0.87
N ARG A 239 4.03 17.42 0.73
CA ARG A 239 3.92 15.99 0.38
C ARG A 239 3.56 15.19 1.62
N GLU A 240 2.40 14.59 1.64
CA GLU A 240 1.85 13.89 2.79
C GLU A 240 1.77 12.36 2.63
N GLY A 241 1.49 11.69 3.71
CA GLY A 241 1.22 10.25 3.73
C GLY A 241 -0.17 9.90 3.19
N SER A 242 -1.12 10.85 3.26
CA SER A 242 -2.47 10.79 2.70
C SER A 242 -2.98 12.20 2.46
N GLU A 243 -3.50 12.45 1.27
CA GLU A 243 -4.16 13.73 0.90
C GLU A 243 -5.68 13.66 1.09
N GLY A 244 -6.21 12.46 1.34
CA GLY A 244 -7.66 12.23 1.38
C GLY A 244 -8.37 12.76 2.63
N ASP A 245 -7.63 13.03 3.70
CA ASP A 245 -8.14 13.52 4.99
C ASP A 245 -7.81 15.00 5.28
N ASN A 246 -7.22 15.70 4.32
CA ASN A 246 -6.93 17.13 4.38
C ASN A 246 -8.19 18.01 4.43
N ALA A 247 -9.33 17.49 4.03
CA ALA A 247 -10.59 18.22 4.03
C ALA A 247 -11.66 17.55 4.89
N ARG A 248 -12.45 18.37 5.58
CA ARG A 248 -13.63 17.94 6.32
C ARG A 248 -14.79 18.87 6.03
N SER A 249 -15.95 18.27 5.73
CA SER A 249 -17.22 18.99 5.62
C SER A 249 -18.16 18.48 6.72
N VAL A 250 -18.86 19.41 7.37
CA VAL A 250 -19.85 19.11 8.39
C VAL A 250 -21.10 19.96 8.15
N ALA A 251 -22.29 19.50 8.55
CA ALA A 251 -23.42 20.36 8.71
C ALA A 251 -23.08 21.47 9.72
N CYS A 252 -23.84 22.55 9.77
CA CYS A 252 -23.54 23.66 10.68
C CYS A 252 -23.16 23.15 12.07
N PRO A 253 -21.90 23.37 12.50
CA PRO A 253 -21.43 22.80 13.77
C PRO A 253 -22.16 23.44 14.95
N SER A 254 -22.47 22.62 15.96
CA SER A 254 -23.05 23.09 17.21
C SER A 254 -22.15 24.14 17.87
N ALA A 255 -22.75 25.09 18.58
CA ALA A 255 -22.01 26.05 19.41
C ALA A 255 -21.21 25.28 20.50
N GLU A 256 -19.95 25.62 20.67
CA GLU A 256 -19.10 25.23 21.80
C GLU A 256 -19.33 26.13 23.01
#